data_6975e2886441ffdd89426ee20bc1ad2f
#
_entry.id   6975e2886441ffdd89426ee20bc1ad2f
#
_cell.length_a   1.000
_cell.length_b   1.000
_cell.length_c   1.000
_cell.angle_alpha   90.00
_cell.angle_beta   90.00
_cell.angle_gamma   90.00
#
_symmetry.space_group_name_H-M   'P 1'
#
loop_
_entity.id
_entity.type
_entity.pdbx_description
1 polymer ?
#
loop_
_entity_poly.entity_id
_entity_poly.type
_entity_poly.pdbx_seq_one_letter_code
_entity_poly.pdbx_strand_id
1 'polypeptide(L)'
;MPVNMPMPIERIKLLITITDRGKGAKIVEKYKANNVHFNLICLAHGTANSDILDYLGLGESDKDLIITVIKESKVFQILEFLKTDIKLKEPGHGVAFTIPIDSVGGPKTLAYMTMALRKEQK
;
A
#
# COMPACT_ATOMS: atom_id res chain seq x y z
N MET A 1 -26.65 2.39 -12.04
CA MET A 1 -26.33 3.13 -12.16
C MET A 1 -26.68 3.82 -12.86
N PRO A 2 -26.66 4.29 -12.73
CA PRO A 2 -27.00 5.01 -13.40
C PRO A 2 -26.29 5.14 -14.24
N VAL A 3 -26.45 4.51 -14.50
CA VAL A 3 -26.28 4.77 -15.41
C VAL A 3 -25.63 5.79 -15.76
N ASN A 4 -25.74 6.46 -15.23
CA ASN A 4 -25.15 7.58 -15.57
C ASN A 4 -23.95 7.71 -14.82
N MET A 5 -23.17 6.78 -14.79
CA MET A 5 -21.86 6.91 -14.37
C MET A 5 -21.16 7.74 -15.33
N PRO A 6 -20.80 8.93 -15.01
CA PRO A 6 -20.22 9.85 -15.98
C PRO A 6 -18.84 9.43 -16.41
N MET A 7 -18.12 8.67 -15.59
CA MET A 7 -16.78 8.24 -15.95
C MET A 7 -16.51 6.86 -15.46
N PRO A 8 -15.71 6.08 -16.16
CA PRO A 8 -15.31 4.79 -15.65
C PRO A 8 -14.56 4.96 -14.35
N ILE A 9 -14.84 4.10 -13.40
CA ILE A 9 -14.12 4.10 -12.14
C ILE A 9 -12.79 3.41 -12.40
N GLU A 10 -11.71 4.11 -12.07
CA GLU A 10 -10.40 3.53 -12.21
C GLU A 10 -10.24 2.35 -11.26
N ARG A 11 -9.57 1.30 -11.71
CA ARG A 11 -9.30 0.14 -10.87
C ARG A 11 -8.44 0.53 -9.69
N ILE A 12 -8.77 -0.04 -8.56
CA ILE A 12 -7.99 0.15 -7.34
C ILE A 12 -7.34 -1.14 -6.93
N LYS A 13 -6.22 -1.01 -6.26
CA LYS A 13 -5.47 -2.15 -5.75
C LYS A 13 -5.15 -1.92 -4.29
N LEU A 14 -4.88 -3.02 -3.62
CA LEU A 14 -4.39 -2.97 -2.25
C LEU A 14 -2.88 -3.10 -2.32
N LEU A 15 -2.18 -2.08 -1.83
CA LEU A 15 -0.73 -2.13 -1.72
C LEU A 15 -0.38 -2.53 -0.30
N ILE A 16 0.30 -3.65 -0.16
CA ILE A 16 0.78 -4.14 1.13
C ILE A 16 2.26 -3.85 1.22
N THR A 17 2.65 -3.14 2.27
CA THR A 17 4.06 -2.86 2.53
C THR A 17 4.40 -3.39 3.91
N ILE A 18 5.42 -4.21 4.01
CA ILE A 18 5.87 -4.77 5.28
C ILE A 18 7.31 -4.35 5.50
N THR A 19 7.57 -3.70 6.63
CA THR A 19 8.90 -3.20 6.96
C THR A 19 9.10 -3.30 8.46
N ASP A 20 10.30 -2.98 8.92
CA ASP A 20 10.59 -3.04 10.36
C ASP A 20 9.76 -2.04 11.15
N ARG A 21 9.46 -2.41 12.39
CA ARG A 21 8.71 -1.56 13.30
C ARG A 21 9.35 -0.19 13.42
N GLY A 22 8.53 0.84 13.29
CA GLY A 22 8.98 2.21 13.40
C GLY A 22 9.26 2.89 12.07
N LYS A 23 9.33 2.15 10.97
CA LYS A 23 9.59 2.74 9.66
C LYS A 23 8.31 3.05 8.88
N GLY A 24 7.18 2.49 9.31
CA GLY A 24 5.94 2.64 8.57
C GLY A 24 5.44 4.06 8.46
N ALA A 25 5.51 4.82 9.55
CA ALA A 25 5.01 6.20 9.55
C ALA A 25 5.74 7.06 8.52
N LYS A 26 7.05 6.87 8.39
CA LYS A 26 7.85 7.62 7.44
C LYS A 26 7.49 7.25 6.00
N ILE A 27 7.23 5.97 5.76
CA ILE A 27 6.82 5.51 4.44
C ILE A 27 5.45 6.10 4.09
N VAL A 28 4.52 6.11 5.03
CA VAL A 28 3.20 6.69 4.81
C VAL A 28 3.29 8.17 4.50
N GLU A 29 4.18 8.92 5.15
CA GLU A 29 4.39 10.32 4.81
C GLU A 29 4.81 10.47 3.36
N LYS A 30 5.68 9.59 2.88
CA LYS A 30 6.12 9.62 1.49
C LYS A 30 4.98 9.24 0.55
N TYR A 31 4.14 8.29 0.94
CA TYR A 31 2.96 7.97 0.15
C TYR A 31 2.06 9.19 0.01
N LYS A 32 1.81 9.89 1.11
CA LYS A 32 0.99 11.10 1.08
C LYS A 32 1.61 12.17 0.20
N ALA A 33 2.92 12.32 0.23
CA ALA A 33 3.61 13.27 -0.63
C ALA A 33 3.45 12.94 -2.11
N ASN A 34 3.17 11.69 -2.43
CA ASN A 34 2.91 11.24 -3.79
C ASN A 34 1.40 11.12 -4.06
N ASN A 35 0.60 11.80 -3.24
CA ASN A 35 -0.85 11.83 -3.38
C ASN A 35 -1.53 10.47 -3.21
N VAL A 36 -1.01 9.66 -2.29
CA VAL A 36 -1.62 8.38 -1.91
C VAL A 36 -2.01 8.49 -0.45
N HIS A 37 -3.30 8.69 -0.21
CA HIS A 37 -3.79 9.12 1.10
C HIS A 37 -4.57 8.09 1.91
N PHE A 38 -4.96 6.97 1.32
CA PHE A 38 -5.70 5.95 2.06
C PHE A 38 -4.72 4.92 2.59
N ASN A 39 -4.23 5.15 3.81
CA ASN A 39 -3.20 4.32 4.43
C ASN A 39 -3.60 3.90 5.83
N LEU A 40 -3.30 2.66 6.18
CA LEU A 40 -3.52 2.13 7.51
C LEU A 40 -2.27 1.38 7.96
N ILE A 41 -1.74 1.72 9.13
CA ILE A 41 -0.56 1.03 9.66
C ILE A 41 -1.02 0.05 10.73
N CYS A 42 -0.63 -1.21 10.58
CA CYS A 42 -0.93 -2.26 11.53
C CYS A 42 0.37 -2.77 12.14
N LEU A 43 0.33 -3.09 13.41
CA LEU A 43 1.47 -3.73 14.07
C LEU A 43 1.43 -5.22 13.76
N ALA A 44 2.58 -5.77 13.38
CA ALA A 44 2.68 -7.17 13.01
C ALA A 44 3.94 -7.78 13.62
N HIS A 45 4.07 -9.09 13.53
CA HIS A 45 5.23 -9.79 14.06
C HIS A 45 5.56 -10.98 13.18
N GLY A 46 6.81 -11.06 12.74
CA GLY A 46 7.28 -12.22 12.00
C GLY A 46 7.40 -13.42 12.94
N THR A 47 6.94 -14.57 12.50
CA THR A 47 6.83 -15.74 13.37
C THR A 47 7.81 -16.86 13.08
N ALA A 48 8.65 -16.71 12.07
CA ALA A 48 9.58 -17.77 11.69
C ALA A 48 10.92 -17.19 11.27
N ASN A 49 11.96 -17.98 11.53
CA ASN A 49 13.30 -17.68 11.06
C ASN A 49 13.60 -18.54 9.85
N SER A 50 14.06 -17.92 8.79
CA SER A 50 14.59 -18.62 7.63
C SER A 50 15.38 -17.63 6.81
N ASP A 51 16.33 -18.14 6.04
CA ASP A 51 17.15 -17.27 5.20
C ASP A 51 16.31 -16.45 4.22
N ILE A 52 15.26 -17.07 3.68
CA ILE A 52 14.39 -16.38 2.73
C ILE A 52 13.62 -15.26 3.41
N LEU A 53 13.03 -15.54 4.58
CA LEU A 53 12.28 -14.51 5.31
C LEU A 53 13.17 -13.38 5.76
N ASP A 54 14.39 -13.69 6.20
CA ASP A 54 15.35 -12.67 6.59
C ASP A 54 15.77 -11.80 5.41
N TYR A 55 15.96 -12.43 4.25
CA TYR A 55 16.30 -11.70 3.03
C TYR A 55 15.21 -10.71 2.65
N LEU A 56 13.94 -11.09 2.83
CA LEU A 56 12.80 -10.23 2.52
C LEU A 56 12.49 -9.23 3.63
N GLY A 57 13.20 -9.32 4.76
CA GLY A 57 12.89 -8.47 5.90
C GLY A 57 11.66 -8.92 6.66
N LEU A 58 11.26 -10.19 6.52
CA LEU A 58 10.05 -10.74 7.13
C LEU A 58 10.36 -11.75 8.24
N GLY A 59 11.62 -11.84 8.67
CA GLY A 59 12.02 -12.76 9.71
C GLY A 59 11.40 -12.44 11.06
N GLU A 60 11.78 -13.23 12.07
CA GLU A 60 11.19 -13.10 13.40
C GLU A 60 11.57 -11.77 14.03
N SER A 61 10.68 -10.82 13.98
CA SER A 61 10.83 -9.51 14.60
C SER A 61 9.54 -8.73 14.46
N ASP A 62 9.47 -7.60 15.15
CA ASP A 62 8.31 -6.71 15.03
C ASP A 62 8.33 -5.97 13.71
N LYS A 63 7.17 -5.86 13.10
CA LYS A 63 7.01 -5.24 11.79
C LYS A 63 5.91 -4.20 11.79
N ASP A 64 6.01 -3.26 10.86
CA ASP A 64 4.89 -2.41 10.48
C ASP A 64 4.32 -2.97 9.18
N LEU A 65 3.02 -3.17 9.15
CA LEU A 65 2.28 -3.58 7.97
C LEU A 65 1.45 -2.39 7.51
N ILE A 66 1.70 -1.90 6.31
CA ILE A 66 0.95 -0.77 5.78
C ILE A 66 -0.02 -1.29 4.74
N ILE A 67 -1.30 -0.98 4.95
CA ILE A 67 -2.35 -1.31 4.00
C ILE A 67 -2.74 -0.02 3.31
N THR A 68 -2.61 0.02 2.01
CA THR A 68 -2.84 1.22 1.22
C THR A 68 -3.79 0.92 0.08
N VAL A 69 -4.79 1.76 -0.14
CA VAL A 69 -5.62 1.67 -1.33
C VAL A 69 -5.04 2.64 -2.35
N ILE A 70 -4.74 2.13 -3.53
CA ILE A 70 -4.02 2.88 -4.55
C ILE A 70 -4.65 2.66 -5.92
N LYS A 71 -4.68 3.70 -6.74
CA LYS A 71 -5.13 3.57 -8.12
C LYS A 71 -4.12 2.73 -8.90
N GLU A 72 -4.64 1.91 -9.79
CA GLU A 72 -3.78 1.08 -10.62
C GLU A 72 -2.74 1.91 -11.37
N SER A 73 -3.12 3.09 -11.83
CA SER A 73 -2.22 3.96 -12.58
C SER A 73 -1.04 4.49 -11.76
N LYS A 74 -1.13 4.44 -10.45
CA LYS A 74 -0.04 4.92 -9.57
C LYS A 74 0.88 3.83 -9.09
N VAL A 75 0.54 2.57 -9.35
CA VAL A 75 1.31 1.45 -8.81
C VAL A 75 2.76 1.50 -9.23
N PHE A 76 3.01 1.69 -10.53
CA PHE A 76 4.38 1.69 -11.02
C PHE A 76 5.23 2.78 -10.35
N GLN A 77 4.68 3.98 -10.27
CA GLN A 77 5.38 5.12 -9.65
C GLN A 77 5.75 4.82 -8.20
N ILE A 78 4.82 4.26 -7.44
CA ILE A 78 5.05 3.99 -6.03
C ILE A 78 6.04 2.84 -5.84
N LEU A 79 5.95 1.79 -6.66
CA LEU A 79 6.91 0.69 -6.55
C LEU A 79 8.32 1.14 -6.91
N GLU A 80 8.46 2.05 -7.89
CA GLU A 80 9.76 2.60 -8.21
C GLU A 80 10.31 3.44 -7.07
N PHE A 81 9.47 4.24 -6.45
CA PHE A 81 9.85 5.00 -5.28
C PHE A 81 10.35 4.08 -4.16
N LEU A 82 9.64 2.98 -3.90
CA LEU A 82 10.04 2.04 -2.87
C LEU A 82 11.39 1.40 -3.16
N LYS A 83 11.68 1.13 -4.43
CA LYS A 83 12.96 0.55 -4.81
C LYS A 83 14.11 1.51 -4.59
N THR A 84 13.92 2.78 -4.91
CA THR A 84 15.01 3.76 -4.87
C THR A 84 15.13 4.46 -3.53
N ASP A 85 14.03 5.02 -3.03
CA ASP A 85 14.07 5.83 -1.82
C ASP A 85 14.05 5.01 -0.54
N ILE A 86 13.32 3.90 -0.53
CA ILE A 86 13.22 3.03 0.64
C ILE A 86 14.15 1.83 0.51
N LYS A 87 14.66 1.59 -0.71
CA LYS A 87 15.64 0.53 -0.98
C LYS A 87 15.11 -0.87 -0.68
N LEU A 88 13.85 -1.12 -1.01
CA LEU A 88 13.26 -2.44 -0.77
C LEU A 88 13.93 -3.54 -1.56
N LYS A 89 14.63 -3.21 -2.66
CA LYS A 89 15.34 -4.22 -3.42
C LYS A 89 16.55 -4.77 -2.69
N GLU A 90 17.01 -4.09 -1.62
CA GLU A 90 18.15 -4.57 -0.85
C GLU A 90 17.69 -5.57 0.21
N PRO A 91 18.52 -6.59 0.50
CA PRO A 91 18.13 -7.61 1.47
C PRO A 91 17.80 -7.01 2.85
N GLY A 92 16.72 -7.51 3.46
CA GLY A 92 16.38 -7.14 4.82
C GLY A 92 15.58 -5.87 4.98
N HIS A 93 15.23 -5.19 3.89
CA HIS A 93 14.51 -3.93 3.98
C HIS A 93 12.99 -4.06 3.93
N GLY A 94 12.47 -5.27 3.71
CA GLY A 94 11.04 -5.50 3.67
C GLY A 94 10.55 -5.85 2.28
N VAL A 95 9.24 -5.83 2.12
CA VAL A 95 8.62 -6.25 0.87
C VAL A 95 7.37 -5.41 0.61
N ALA A 96 7.05 -5.21 -0.65
CA ALA A 96 5.81 -4.55 -1.06
C ALA A 96 5.23 -5.26 -2.26
N PHE A 97 3.92 -5.41 -2.28
CA PHE A 97 3.23 -6.04 -3.40
C PHE A 97 1.80 -5.54 -3.46
N THR A 98 1.16 -5.73 -4.61
CA THR A 98 -0.22 -5.28 -4.79
C THR A 98 -1.15 -6.48 -4.98
N ILE A 99 -2.39 -6.30 -4.54
CA ILE A 99 -3.46 -7.27 -4.70
C ILE A 99 -4.64 -6.55 -5.35
N PRO A 100 -5.23 -7.11 -6.41
CA PRO A 100 -6.43 -6.48 -6.98
C PRO A 100 -7.57 -6.48 -5.97
N ILE A 101 -8.34 -5.40 -5.94
CA ILE A 101 -9.56 -5.33 -5.16
C ILE A 101 -10.72 -5.64 -6.10
N ASP A 102 -11.36 -6.79 -5.91
CA ASP A 102 -12.43 -7.22 -6.79
C ASP A 102 -13.76 -6.55 -6.46
N SER A 103 -14.03 -6.35 -5.19
CA SER A 103 -15.29 -5.76 -4.77
C SER A 103 -15.15 -5.11 -3.40
N VAL A 104 -16.03 -4.16 -3.12
CA VAL A 104 -16.04 -3.45 -1.84
C VAL A 104 -17.43 -3.59 -1.26
N GLY A 105 -17.52 -4.00 0.01
CA GLY A 105 -18.80 -4.18 0.69
C GLY A 105 -19.43 -2.84 1.02
N GLY A 106 -20.62 -2.60 0.49
CA GLY A 106 -21.41 -1.43 0.78
C GLY A 106 -21.10 -0.23 -0.10
N PRO A 107 -22.14 0.45 -0.57
CA PRO A 107 -21.96 1.59 -1.45
C PRO A 107 -21.30 2.78 -0.78
N LYS A 108 -21.52 2.99 0.52
CA LYS A 108 -20.87 4.09 1.22
C LYS A 108 -19.37 3.87 1.35
N THR A 109 -18.97 2.64 1.64
CA THR A 109 -17.55 2.32 1.76
C THR A 109 -16.83 2.60 0.45
N LEU A 110 -17.41 2.13 -0.65
CA LEU A 110 -16.83 2.38 -1.96
C LEU A 110 -16.75 3.88 -2.26
N ALA A 111 -17.80 4.62 -1.92
CA ALA A 111 -17.83 6.05 -2.14
C ALA A 111 -16.71 6.76 -1.38
N TYR A 112 -16.52 6.42 -0.12
CA TYR A 112 -15.46 7.05 0.68
C TYR A 112 -14.08 6.72 0.14
N MET A 113 -13.84 5.48 -0.26
CA MET A 113 -12.57 5.10 -0.85
C MET A 113 -12.32 5.87 -2.14
N THR A 114 -13.36 6.00 -2.96
CA THR A 114 -13.26 6.72 -4.23
C THR A 114 -13.03 8.21 -4.00
N MET A 115 -13.67 8.79 -3.00
CA MET A 115 -13.49 10.20 -2.67
C MET A 115 -12.07 10.47 -2.21
N ALA A 116 -11.50 9.60 -1.39
CA ALA A 116 -10.13 9.75 -0.94
C ALA A 116 -9.17 9.73 -2.14
N LEU A 117 -9.44 8.85 -3.10
CA LEU A 117 -8.63 8.76 -4.30
C LEU A 117 -8.80 9.98 -5.20
N ARG A 118 -9.99 10.59 -5.21
CA ARG A 118 -10.20 11.82 -5.97
C ARG A 118 -9.33 12.96 -5.47
N LYS A 119 -9.17 13.07 -4.16
CA LYS A 119 -8.32 14.11 -3.59
C LYS A 119 -6.89 13.96 -4.07
N GLU A 120 -6.48 12.77 -4.38
CA GLU A 120 -5.15 12.52 -4.88
C GLU A 120 -4.91 13.11 -6.26
N GLN A 121 -5.96 13.46 -6.97
CA GLN A 121 -5.84 14.02 -8.32
C GLN A 121 -5.67 15.54 -8.34
N LYS A 122 -5.82 16.18 -7.22
CA LYS A 122 -5.76 17.65 -7.17
C LYS A 122 -4.39 18.19 -6.75
#